data_c329200b311236de0fff3349cb3f4872
#
_entry.id   c329200b311236de0fff3349cb3f4872
#
_cell.length_a   1.000
_cell.length_b   1.000
_cell.length_c   1.000
_cell.angle_alpha   90.00
_cell.angle_beta   90.00
_cell.angle_gamma   90.00
#
_symmetry.space_group_name_H-M   'P 1'
#
loop_
_entity.id
_entity.type
_entity.pdbx_description
1 polymer ?
#
loop_
_entity_poly.entity_id
_entity_poly.type
_entity_poly.pdbx_seq_one_letter_code
_entity_poly.pdbx_strand_id
1 'polypeptide(L)'
;MQLFASSSFAPPPSLRLRRDRAERILNGLRAVVVFLLTASALMYAPHLSTALNTANVLVLGPTLAWTVAQYLIWYRRPELPDWLSAVNPIVDVSAVTAIIGGYAVAQSGVLALRSPIFLMYFVVLAGRPVASSVRKAAFISALAWFQYAGLLLWLWATNRVPLVINPIDAVQLARITPLDEVAKLVLLGIFGLVSTYATYWVEDVVREASKESAERQRVVTRLVQAELDTLKLQLNPHFLFNALNSAMALIATDPPAAERMVSELSDFLRLVLSTSSEQEVPLERELGLLDRYVAIQRVRFQDRLTVTCNIEDGVRAALVPSLLLQPLVENAIRHGIGPRAGAGHVQVTARRVGDKLTITILDDGVGIAARRSRERSRGTGLGLTNTRTRLTHLYGEGHEFESGPRDEGGYAVRITIPFRLGRLSPAPNGTQVTEDLTTVGQS
;
A
#
# COMPACT_ATOMS: atom_id res chain seq x y z
N MET A 1 -36.95 -0.39 -3.85
CA MET A 1 -35.65 -0.95 -4.24
C MET A 1 -34.54 0.11 -4.39
N GLN A 2 -34.85 1.39 -4.60
CA GLN A 2 -33.87 2.49 -4.69
C GLN A 2 -33.33 3.00 -3.32
N LEU A 3 -33.92 2.67 -2.19
CA LEU A 3 -33.49 3.09 -0.86
C LEU A 3 -32.17 2.43 -0.37
N PHE A 4 -31.67 1.43 -1.08
CA PHE A 4 -30.45 0.69 -0.71
C PHE A 4 -29.25 0.91 -1.64
N ALA A 5 -29.44 1.72 -2.68
CA ALA A 5 -28.40 2.00 -3.66
C ALA A 5 -28.02 3.49 -3.62
N SER A 6 -27.22 3.90 -2.66
CA SER A 6 -26.46 5.14 -2.79
C SER A 6 -25.34 5.24 -1.76
N SER A 7 -24.16 4.90 -2.15
CA SER A 7 -22.94 5.68 -1.96
C SER A 7 -21.88 5.08 -2.85
N SER A 8 -21.45 5.84 -3.83
CA SER A 8 -20.42 5.51 -4.82
C SER A 8 -18.99 5.45 -4.23
N PHE A 9 -18.86 5.17 -2.95
CA PHE A 9 -17.57 4.93 -2.29
C PHE A 9 -17.47 3.44 -1.99
N ALA A 10 -16.92 2.69 -2.95
CA ALA A 10 -16.56 1.30 -2.69
C ALA A 10 -15.48 1.28 -1.60
N PRO A 11 -15.73 0.61 -0.45
CA PRO A 11 -14.72 0.54 0.60
C PRO A 11 -13.46 -0.16 0.07
N PRO A 12 -12.28 0.19 0.57
CA PRO A 12 -11.03 -0.44 0.17
C PRO A 12 -11.09 -1.96 0.36
N PRO A 13 -10.38 -2.76 -0.46
CA PRO A 13 -10.45 -4.23 -0.46
C PRO A 13 -10.23 -4.86 0.92
N SER A 14 -9.39 -4.26 1.75
CA SER A 14 -9.12 -4.72 3.12
C SER A 14 -10.33 -4.59 4.06
N LEU A 15 -11.17 -3.58 3.88
CA LEU A 15 -12.39 -3.37 4.66
C LEU A 15 -13.52 -4.29 4.19
N ARG A 16 -13.61 -4.56 2.88
CA ARG A 16 -14.55 -5.57 2.36
C ARG A 16 -14.26 -6.95 2.93
N LEU A 17 -12.99 -7.39 2.92
CA LEU A 17 -12.57 -8.66 3.49
C LEU A 17 -12.87 -8.78 5.00
N ARG A 18 -12.71 -7.72 5.78
CA ARG A 18 -13.04 -7.72 7.21
C ARG A 18 -14.54 -7.80 7.45
N ARG A 19 -15.34 -7.07 6.67
CA ARG A 19 -16.79 -7.11 6.72
C ARG A 19 -17.31 -8.49 6.34
N ASP A 20 -16.82 -9.09 5.26
CA ASP A 20 -17.18 -10.43 4.82
C ASP A 20 -16.85 -11.49 5.88
N ARG A 21 -15.71 -11.32 6.58
CA ARG A 21 -15.32 -12.20 7.69
C ARG A 21 -16.28 -12.07 8.87
N ALA A 22 -16.67 -10.85 9.24
CA ALA A 22 -17.64 -10.61 10.30
C ALA A 22 -19.03 -11.17 9.96
N GLU A 23 -19.50 -10.97 8.73
CA GLU A 23 -20.75 -11.55 8.26
C GLU A 23 -20.71 -13.08 8.23
N ARG A 24 -19.55 -13.68 7.91
CA ARG A 24 -19.35 -15.13 7.99
C ARG A 24 -19.52 -15.67 9.41
N ILE A 25 -18.87 -15.01 10.37
CA ILE A 25 -18.97 -15.40 11.79
C ILE A 25 -20.43 -15.30 12.28
N LEU A 26 -21.11 -14.19 11.95
CA LEU A 26 -22.51 -13.99 12.34
C LEU A 26 -23.44 -15.00 11.71
N ASN A 27 -23.25 -15.32 10.43
CA ASN A 27 -24.04 -16.37 9.76
C ASN A 27 -23.74 -17.76 10.33
N GLY A 28 -22.49 -18.04 10.74
CA GLY A 28 -22.12 -19.25 11.46
C GLY A 28 -22.85 -19.36 12.81
N LEU A 29 -22.82 -18.29 13.61
CA LEU A 29 -23.53 -18.22 14.87
C LEU A 29 -25.05 -18.40 14.69
N ARG A 30 -25.61 -17.71 13.71
CA ARG A 30 -27.03 -17.87 13.32
C ARG A 30 -27.39 -19.32 13.01
N ALA A 31 -26.55 -19.99 12.20
CA ALA A 31 -26.80 -21.40 11.86
C ALA A 31 -26.79 -22.30 13.08
N VAL A 32 -25.87 -22.08 14.02
CA VAL A 32 -25.85 -22.81 15.30
C VAL A 32 -27.14 -22.57 16.09
N VAL A 33 -27.57 -21.32 16.20
CA VAL A 33 -28.82 -20.99 16.92
C VAL A 33 -30.04 -21.65 16.26
N VAL A 34 -30.18 -21.54 14.94
CA VAL A 34 -31.30 -22.16 14.20
C VAL A 34 -31.27 -23.67 14.34
N PHE A 35 -30.09 -24.28 14.27
CA PHE A 35 -29.94 -25.73 14.48
C PHE A 35 -30.34 -26.15 15.89
N LEU A 36 -29.87 -25.44 16.92
CA LEU A 36 -30.20 -25.75 18.31
C LEU A 36 -31.71 -25.59 18.58
N LEU A 37 -32.33 -24.54 18.05
CA LEU A 37 -33.80 -24.33 18.18
C LEU A 37 -34.57 -25.44 17.48
N THR A 38 -34.13 -25.84 16.28
CA THR A 38 -34.77 -26.92 15.53
C THR A 38 -34.61 -28.27 16.24
N ALA A 39 -33.42 -28.59 16.72
CA ALA A 39 -33.11 -29.77 17.48
C ALA A 39 -33.97 -29.85 18.78
N SER A 40 -34.04 -28.73 19.51
CA SER A 40 -34.89 -28.60 20.69
C SER A 40 -36.39 -28.85 20.36
N ALA A 41 -36.87 -28.19 19.30
CA ALA A 41 -38.27 -28.40 18.87
C ALA A 41 -38.56 -29.87 18.51
N LEU A 42 -37.63 -30.56 17.83
CA LEU A 42 -37.75 -31.97 17.50
C LEU A 42 -37.71 -32.87 18.76
N MET A 43 -36.82 -32.57 19.70
CA MET A 43 -36.69 -33.33 20.94
C MET A 43 -37.96 -33.25 21.79
N TYR A 44 -38.63 -32.10 21.84
CA TYR A 44 -39.85 -31.90 22.60
C TYR A 44 -41.11 -32.21 21.80
N ALA A 45 -41.01 -32.49 20.50
CA ALA A 45 -42.17 -32.76 19.63
C ALA A 45 -43.16 -33.84 20.16
N PRO A 46 -42.69 -34.95 20.79
CA PRO A 46 -43.61 -35.96 21.35
C PRO A 46 -44.44 -35.44 22.53
N HIS A 47 -43.98 -34.40 23.20
CA HIS A 47 -44.59 -33.80 24.38
C HIS A 47 -45.44 -32.56 24.07
N LEU A 48 -45.39 -32.07 22.83
CA LEU A 48 -46.12 -30.90 22.39
C LEU A 48 -47.39 -31.28 21.66
N SER A 49 -48.38 -30.37 21.71
CA SER A 49 -49.60 -30.53 20.92
C SER A 49 -49.30 -30.49 19.41
N THR A 50 -50.17 -31.11 18.61
CA THR A 50 -50.07 -31.10 17.16
C THR A 50 -50.01 -29.66 16.61
N ALA A 51 -50.79 -28.74 17.20
CA ALA A 51 -50.81 -27.33 16.80
C ALA A 51 -49.49 -26.63 17.06
N LEU A 52 -48.80 -26.88 18.18
CA LEU A 52 -47.48 -26.34 18.48
C LEU A 52 -46.39 -26.90 17.57
N ASN A 53 -46.44 -28.20 17.31
CA ASN A 53 -45.52 -28.83 16.37
C ASN A 53 -45.68 -28.26 14.96
N THR A 54 -46.92 -28.03 14.52
CA THR A 54 -47.21 -27.40 13.25
C THR A 54 -46.64 -25.98 13.21
N ALA A 55 -46.81 -25.17 14.27
CA ALA A 55 -46.24 -23.83 14.37
C ALA A 55 -44.70 -23.85 14.29
N ASN A 56 -44.03 -24.78 14.99
CA ASN A 56 -42.58 -24.96 14.92
C ASN A 56 -42.11 -25.32 13.50
N VAL A 57 -42.78 -26.28 12.84
CA VAL A 57 -42.41 -26.69 11.47
C VAL A 57 -42.60 -25.55 10.47
N LEU A 58 -43.70 -24.81 10.57
CA LEU A 58 -43.99 -23.69 9.65
C LEU A 58 -43.02 -22.54 9.76
N VAL A 59 -42.35 -22.31 10.89
CA VAL A 59 -41.42 -21.23 11.09
C VAL A 59 -39.97 -21.72 11.02
N LEU A 60 -39.62 -22.76 11.78
CA LEU A 60 -38.22 -23.24 11.83
C LEU A 60 -37.83 -23.96 10.54
N GLY A 61 -38.77 -24.65 9.87
CA GLY A 61 -38.47 -25.31 8.59
C GLY A 61 -37.97 -24.36 7.51
N PRO A 62 -38.73 -23.31 7.14
CA PRO A 62 -38.27 -22.31 6.19
C PRO A 62 -37.00 -21.58 6.63
N THR A 63 -36.84 -21.27 7.93
CA THR A 63 -35.65 -20.62 8.47
C THR A 63 -34.42 -21.50 8.34
N LEU A 64 -34.54 -22.80 8.61
CA LEU A 64 -33.49 -23.78 8.43
C LEU A 64 -33.16 -23.96 6.94
N ALA A 65 -34.19 -24.13 6.09
CA ALA A 65 -33.98 -24.22 4.63
C ALA A 65 -33.27 -23.00 4.06
N TRP A 66 -33.66 -21.82 4.51
CA TRP A 66 -32.94 -20.56 4.13
C TRP A 66 -31.48 -20.55 4.60
N THR A 67 -31.24 -21.02 5.82
CA THR A 67 -29.88 -21.11 6.37
C THR A 67 -29.00 -22.07 5.56
N VAL A 68 -29.52 -23.24 5.22
CA VAL A 68 -28.85 -24.25 4.38
C VAL A 68 -28.61 -23.70 2.97
N ALA A 69 -29.59 -23.05 2.36
CA ALA A 69 -29.45 -22.45 1.04
C ALA A 69 -28.32 -21.40 1.00
N GLN A 70 -28.17 -20.60 2.07
CA GLN A 70 -27.09 -19.66 2.19
C GLN A 70 -25.72 -20.34 2.24
N TYR A 71 -25.56 -21.41 3.00
CA TYR A 71 -24.33 -22.19 3.05
C TYR A 71 -23.98 -22.80 1.69
N LEU A 72 -24.96 -23.24 0.91
CA LEU A 72 -24.75 -23.75 -0.44
C LEU A 72 -24.34 -22.64 -1.42
N ILE A 73 -24.95 -21.47 -1.32
CA ILE A 73 -24.54 -20.29 -2.10
C ILE A 73 -23.12 -19.90 -1.76
N TRP A 74 -22.77 -19.92 -0.51
CA TRP A 74 -21.47 -19.55 0.00
C TRP A 74 -20.35 -20.53 -0.38
N TYR A 75 -20.65 -21.81 -0.35
CA TYR A 75 -19.72 -22.83 -0.82
C TYR A 75 -19.35 -22.64 -2.30
N ARG A 76 -20.28 -22.13 -3.10
CA ARG A 76 -20.09 -21.90 -4.53
C ARG A 76 -19.53 -20.52 -4.89
N ARG A 77 -19.63 -19.54 -3.99
CA ARG A 77 -19.18 -18.16 -4.23
C ARG A 77 -18.34 -17.65 -3.05
N PRO A 78 -17.09 -17.24 -3.27
CA PRO A 78 -16.22 -16.73 -2.21
C PRO A 78 -16.68 -15.39 -1.65
N GLU A 79 -17.41 -14.57 -2.43
CA GLU A 79 -17.95 -13.28 -2.03
C GLU A 79 -19.45 -13.39 -1.74
N LEU A 80 -19.86 -12.87 -0.58
CA LEU A 80 -21.27 -12.82 -0.19
C LEU A 80 -21.98 -11.68 -0.91
N PRO A 81 -23.16 -11.90 -1.51
CA PRO A 81 -23.96 -10.83 -2.09
C PRO A 81 -24.38 -9.80 -1.02
N ASP A 82 -24.24 -8.50 -1.32
CA ASP A 82 -24.56 -7.40 -0.39
C ASP A 82 -26.01 -7.41 0.12
N TRP A 83 -26.95 -7.95 -0.64
CA TRP A 83 -28.35 -8.06 -0.25
C TRP A 83 -28.59 -9.08 0.89
N LEU A 84 -27.71 -10.08 1.04
CA LEU A 84 -27.85 -11.13 2.04
C LEU A 84 -27.74 -10.56 3.46
N SER A 85 -26.85 -9.59 3.65
CA SER A 85 -26.68 -8.86 4.92
C SER A 85 -27.94 -8.08 5.35
N ALA A 86 -28.80 -7.72 4.40
CA ALA A 86 -30.06 -7.04 4.66
C ALA A 86 -31.22 -8.03 4.90
N VAL A 87 -31.26 -9.11 4.13
CA VAL A 87 -32.38 -10.07 4.18
C VAL A 87 -32.34 -10.96 5.43
N ASN A 88 -31.16 -11.41 5.85
CA ASN A 88 -31.03 -12.30 7.00
C ASN A 88 -31.69 -11.77 8.28
N PRO A 89 -31.40 -10.52 8.72
CA PRO A 89 -32.03 -10.01 9.93
C PRO A 89 -33.56 -9.79 9.79
N ILE A 90 -34.03 -9.50 8.59
CA ILE A 90 -35.48 -9.39 8.34
C ILE A 90 -36.11 -10.75 8.56
N VAL A 91 -35.56 -11.83 8.01
CA VAL A 91 -36.01 -13.19 8.17
C VAL A 91 -35.98 -13.59 9.64
N ASP A 92 -34.88 -13.30 10.35
CA ASP A 92 -34.70 -13.68 11.75
C ASP A 92 -35.69 -12.96 12.67
N VAL A 93 -35.86 -11.64 12.53
CA VAL A 93 -36.86 -10.86 13.30
C VAL A 93 -38.28 -11.37 13.03
N SER A 94 -38.59 -11.62 11.75
CA SER A 94 -39.93 -12.12 11.36
C SER A 94 -40.17 -13.54 11.87
N ALA A 95 -39.16 -14.41 11.88
CA ALA A 95 -39.26 -15.76 12.44
C ALA A 95 -39.53 -15.71 13.95
N VAL A 96 -38.85 -14.84 14.71
CA VAL A 96 -39.13 -14.64 16.15
C VAL A 96 -40.58 -14.24 16.38
N THR A 97 -41.06 -13.24 15.64
CA THR A 97 -42.45 -12.76 15.72
C THR A 97 -43.45 -13.88 15.36
N ALA A 98 -43.16 -14.62 14.27
CA ALA A 98 -44.03 -15.69 13.80
C ALA A 98 -44.12 -16.88 14.79
N ILE A 99 -43.01 -17.25 15.45
CA ILE A 99 -43.00 -18.29 16.49
C ILE A 99 -43.86 -17.86 17.67
N ILE A 100 -43.70 -16.65 18.19
CA ILE A 100 -44.48 -16.12 19.30
C ILE A 100 -45.99 -16.10 18.92
N GLY A 101 -46.31 -15.59 17.73
CA GLY A 101 -47.66 -15.56 17.19
C GLY A 101 -48.26 -16.96 17.02
N GLY A 102 -47.49 -17.90 16.46
CA GLY A 102 -47.89 -19.30 16.30
C GLY A 102 -48.17 -19.97 17.63
N TYR A 103 -47.37 -19.76 18.64
CA TYR A 103 -47.61 -20.27 20.01
C TYR A 103 -48.87 -19.65 20.65
N ALA A 104 -49.11 -18.38 20.41
CA ALA A 104 -50.31 -17.69 20.89
C ALA A 104 -51.58 -18.22 20.24
N VAL A 105 -51.51 -18.67 18.99
CA VAL A 105 -52.64 -19.32 18.30
C VAL A 105 -52.84 -20.78 18.74
N ALA A 106 -51.73 -21.51 18.83
CA ALA A 106 -51.77 -22.97 19.06
C ALA A 106 -52.07 -23.34 20.49
N GLN A 107 -51.74 -22.49 21.48
CA GLN A 107 -51.93 -22.84 22.89
C GLN A 107 -52.55 -21.70 23.69
N SER A 108 -51.78 -20.62 23.96
CA SER A 108 -52.24 -19.50 24.75
C SER A 108 -51.36 -18.28 24.49
N GLY A 109 -51.98 -17.11 24.33
CA GLY A 109 -51.25 -15.84 24.22
C GLY A 109 -50.37 -15.55 25.44
N VAL A 110 -50.79 -15.96 26.62
CA VAL A 110 -50.05 -15.79 27.88
C VAL A 110 -48.77 -16.59 27.87
N LEU A 111 -48.80 -17.87 27.50
CA LEU A 111 -47.63 -18.72 27.42
C LEU A 111 -46.63 -18.24 26.33
N ALA A 112 -47.17 -17.81 25.20
CA ALA A 112 -46.36 -17.26 24.11
C ALA A 112 -45.56 -16.00 24.54
N LEU A 113 -46.22 -15.07 25.24
CA LEU A 113 -45.57 -13.82 25.68
C LEU A 113 -44.64 -14.01 26.89
N ARG A 114 -44.85 -15.05 27.70
CA ARG A 114 -43.91 -15.43 28.79
C ARG A 114 -42.73 -16.27 28.30
N SER A 115 -42.77 -16.72 27.06
CA SER A 115 -41.68 -17.51 26.47
C SER A 115 -40.40 -16.71 26.38
N PRO A 116 -39.22 -17.32 26.67
CA PRO A 116 -37.92 -16.68 26.50
C PRO A 116 -37.59 -16.39 25.02
N ILE A 117 -38.40 -16.81 24.06
CA ILE A 117 -38.24 -16.55 22.62
C ILE A 117 -38.15 -15.05 22.34
N PHE A 118 -38.85 -14.23 23.15
CA PHE A 118 -38.72 -12.76 23.05
C PHE A 118 -37.24 -12.30 23.12
N LEU A 119 -36.39 -12.96 23.91
CA LEU A 119 -34.95 -12.60 24.02
C LEU A 119 -34.20 -12.76 22.70
N MET A 120 -34.72 -13.54 21.75
CA MET A 120 -34.09 -13.70 20.44
C MET A 120 -34.06 -12.40 19.64
N TYR A 121 -34.96 -11.44 19.87
CA TYR A 121 -34.87 -10.11 19.27
C TYR A 121 -33.54 -9.42 19.64
N PHE A 122 -33.12 -9.52 20.90
CA PHE A 122 -31.87 -8.92 21.37
C PHE A 122 -30.66 -9.62 20.73
N VAL A 123 -30.70 -10.92 20.56
CA VAL A 123 -29.62 -11.68 19.88
C VAL A 123 -29.48 -11.23 18.43
N VAL A 124 -30.62 -11.08 17.72
CA VAL A 124 -30.60 -10.59 16.33
C VAL A 124 -30.05 -9.15 16.24
N LEU A 125 -30.43 -8.27 17.15
CA LEU A 125 -29.99 -6.88 17.15
C LEU A 125 -28.55 -6.71 17.61
N ALA A 126 -28.06 -7.55 18.53
CA ALA A 126 -26.69 -7.47 19.08
C ALA A 126 -25.60 -7.69 18.03
N GLY A 127 -25.88 -8.47 16.99
CA GLY A 127 -24.91 -8.69 15.89
C GLY A 127 -24.77 -7.55 14.88
N ARG A 128 -25.62 -6.51 14.93
CA ARG A 128 -25.69 -5.46 13.91
C ARG A 128 -24.49 -4.52 13.86
N PRO A 129 -23.89 -4.07 14.99
CA PRO A 129 -22.80 -3.10 14.97
C PRO A 129 -21.60 -3.50 14.12
N VAL A 130 -21.37 -4.79 13.93
CA VAL A 130 -20.18 -5.31 13.25
C VAL A 130 -20.38 -5.53 11.75
N ALA A 131 -21.60 -5.82 11.31
CA ALA A 131 -21.86 -6.32 9.95
C ALA A 131 -22.77 -5.43 9.10
N SER A 132 -23.40 -4.39 9.67
CA SER A 132 -24.37 -3.59 8.92
C SER A 132 -24.07 -2.11 8.93
N SER A 133 -24.69 -1.35 8.02
CA SER A 133 -24.69 0.11 8.05
C SER A 133 -25.70 0.64 9.06
N VAL A 134 -25.50 1.87 9.54
CA VAL A 134 -26.40 2.56 10.48
C VAL A 134 -27.86 2.54 9.99
N ARG A 135 -28.09 2.81 8.69
CA ARG A 135 -29.45 2.78 8.11
C ARG A 135 -30.10 1.40 8.19
N LYS A 136 -29.33 0.35 7.91
CA LYS A 136 -29.82 -1.04 8.01
C LYS A 136 -30.08 -1.40 9.46
N ALA A 137 -29.21 -1.05 10.39
CA ALA A 137 -29.39 -1.30 11.81
C ALA A 137 -30.64 -0.61 12.36
N ALA A 138 -30.84 0.67 12.03
CA ALA A 138 -32.03 1.43 12.41
C ALA A 138 -33.32 0.80 11.84
N PHE A 139 -33.30 0.42 10.56
CA PHE A 139 -34.44 -0.23 9.93
C PHE A 139 -34.81 -1.56 10.60
N ILE A 140 -33.82 -2.42 10.89
CA ILE A 140 -34.08 -3.72 11.54
C ILE A 140 -34.57 -3.53 12.98
N SER A 141 -34.04 -2.57 13.72
CA SER A 141 -34.48 -2.22 15.06
C SER A 141 -35.91 -1.71 15.05
N ALA A 142 -36.27 -0.84 14.13
CA ALA A 142 -37.65 -0.39 13.94
C ALA A 142 -38.58 -1.54 13.54
N LEU A 143 -38.15 -2.41 12.60
CA LEU A 143 -38.92 -3.58 12.17
C LEU A 143 -39.23 -4.51 13.35
N ALA A 144 -38.25 -4.83 14.19
CA ALA A 144 -38.42 -5.67 15.37
C ALA A 144 -39.46 -5.05 16.35
N TRP A 145 -39.32 -3.75 16.58
CA TRP A 145 -40.23 -3.01 17.45
C TRP A 145 -41.68 -3.00 16.92
N PHE A 146 -41.86 -2.64 15.65
CA PHE A 146 -43.21 -2.60 15.02
C PHE A 146 -43.84 -3.98 14.88
N GLN A 147 -43.06 -5.01 14.57
CA GLN A 147 -43.61 -6.38 14.51
C GLN A 147 -44.06 -6.85 15.88
N TYR A 148 -43.30 -6.62 16.94
CA TYR A 148 -43.71 -7.00 18.30
C TYR A 148 -44.89 -6.17 18.76
N ALA A 149 -44.91 -4.86 18.55
CA ALA A 149 -46.04 -4.00 18.85
C ALA A 149 -47.32 -4.43 18.11
N GLY A 150 -47.17 -4.72 16.81
CA GLY A 150 -48.30 -5.27 15.98
C GLY A 150 -48.83 -6.61 16.48
N LEU A 151 -47.93 -7.50 16.90
CA LEU A 151 -48.30 -8.77 17.53
C LEU A 151 -49.09 -8.54 18.82
N LEU A 152 -48.66 -7.66 19.69
CA LEU A 152 -49.39 -7.33 20.93
C LEU A 152 -50.76 -6.74 20.65
N LEU A 153 -50.86 -5.79 19.71
CA LEU A 153 -52.14 -5.21 19.29
C LEU A 153 -53.11 -6.26 18.74
N TRP A 154 -52.60 -7.19 17.92
CA TRP A 154 -53.38 -8.29 17.37
C TRP A 154 -53.89 -9.24 18.47
N LEU A 155 -53.00 -9.61 19.42
CA LEU A 155 -53.36 -10.48 20.55
C LEU A 155 -54.42 -9.85 21.45
N TRP A 156 -54.31 -8.57 21.68
CA TRP A 156 -55.27 -7.79 22.43
C TRP A 156 -56.63 -7.67 21.70
N ALA A 157 -56.62 -7.29 20.43
CA ALA A 157 -57.78 -7.14 19.59
C ALA A 157 -58.59 -8.46 19.44
N THR A 158 -57.90 -9.62 19.47
CA THR A 158 -58.52 -10.96 19.36
C THR A 158 -58.88 -11.58 20.72
N ASN A 159 -58.76 -10.83 21.82
CA ASN A 159 -58.99 -11.28 23.18
C ASN A 159 -58.24 -12.59 23.57
N ARG A 160 -57.07 -12.82 22.96
CA ARG A 160 -56.26 -14.03 23.24
C ARG A 160 -55.38 -13.88 24.49
N VAL A 161 -55.26 -12.68 25.03
CA VAL A 161 -54.50 -12.39 26.24
C VAL A 161 -55.38 -11.64 27.22
N PRO A 162 -55.89 -12.32 28.29
CA PRO A 162 -56.60 -11.66 29.36
C PRO A 162 -55.62 -10.82 30.19
N LEU A 163 -55.80 -9.52 30.13
CA LEU A 163 -55.00 -8.55 30.88
C LEU A 163 -55.49 -8.42 32.31
N VAL A 164 -54.59 -8.32 33.28
CA VAL A 164 -54.88 -8.04 34.70
C VAL A 164 -54.02 -6.88 35.14
N ILE A 165 -54.66 -5.92 35.82
CA ILE A 165 -53.96 -4.70 36.24
C ILE A 165 -53.13 -4.99 37.51
N ASN A 166 -53.63 -5.85 38.40
CA ASN A 166 -52.94 -6.18 39.64
C ASN A 166 -51.80 -7.20 39.41
N PRO A 167 -50.53 -6.86 39.72
CA PRO A 167 -49.41 -7.77 39.54
C PRO A 167 -49.53 -9.10 40.35
N ILE A 168 -50.16 -9.05 41.54
CA ILE A 168 -50.34 -10.22 42.40
C ILE A 168 -51.28 -11.23 41.71
N ASP A 169 -52.39 -10.71 41.19
CA ASP A 169 -53.36 -11.55 40.44
C ASP A 169 -52.74 -12.09 39.13
N ALA A 170 -51.84 -11.32 38.49
CA ALA A 170 -51.15 -11.75 37.33
C ALA A 170 -50.24 -12.97 37.60
N VAL A 171 -49.57 -13.01 38.74
CA VAL A 171 -48.73 -14.15 39.15
C VAL A 171 -49.62 -15.35 39.55
N GLN A 172 -50.65 -15.13 40.39
CA GLN A 172 -51.50 -16.18 40.90
C GLN A 172 -52.38 -16.84 39.81
N LEU A 173 -52.88 -16.04 38.87
CA LEU A 173 -53.77 -16.49 37.80
C LEU A 173 -53.02 -16.82 36.49
N ALA A 174 -51.72 -16.79 36.53
CA ALA A 174 -50.85 -16.96 35.33
C ALA A 174 -51.26 -16.03 34.16
N ARG A 175 -51.65 -14.78 34.46
CA ARG A 175 -52.08 -13.77 33.50
C ARG A 175 -50.94 -12.76 33.24
N ILE A 176 -51.11 -11.85 32.29
CA ILE A 176 -50.11 -10.85 31.89
C ILE A 176 -50.59 -9.48 32.34
N THR A 177 -49.64 -8.64 32.84
CA THR A 177 -49.93 -7.23 33.07
C THR A 177 -49.59 -6.43 31.81
N PRO A 178 -50.36 -5.36 31.49
CA PRO A 178 -50.00 -4.43 30.42
C PRO A 178 -48.62 -3.81 30.64
N LEU A 179 -48.26 -3.61 31.91
CA LEU A 179 -46.96 -2.98 32.29
C LEU A 179 -45.78 -3.85 31.85
N ASP A 180 -45.85 -5.18 31.98
CA ASP A 180 -44.78 -6.10 31.57
C ASP A 180 -44.53 -6.00 30.06
N GLU A 181 -45.58 -5.93 29.27
CA GLU A 181 -45.48 -5.87 27.82
C GLU A 181 -45.02 -4.49 27.33
N VAL A 182 -45.46 -3.41 27.98
CA VAL A 182 -44.94 -2.06 27.74
C VAL A 182 -43.45 -1.98 28.10
N ALA A 183 -43.04 -2.59 29.23
CA ALA A 183 -41.63 -2.65 29.61
C ALA A 183 -40.78 -3.38 28.56
N LYS A 184 -41.27 -4.51 28.00
CA LYS A 184 -40.59 -5.22 26.91
C LYS A 184 -40.45 -4.36 25.65
N LEU A 185 -41.51 -3.64 25.25
CA LEU A 185 -41.47 -2.71 24.12
C LEU A 185 -40.45 -1.57 24.33
N VAL A 186 -40.44 -0.99 25.52
CA VAL A 186 -39.47 0.06 25.88
C VAL A 186 -38.06 -0.50 25.85
N LEU A 187 -37.84 -1.67 26.43
CA LEU A 187 -36.53 -2.34 26.45
C LEU A 187 -36.05 -2.66 25.05
N LEU A 188 -36.91 -3.18 24.19
CA LEU A 188 -36.59 -3.47 22.80
C LEU A 188 -36.27 -2.19 22.02
N GLY A 189 -37.00 -1.10 22.26
CA GLY A 189 -36.73 0.21 21.68
C GLY A 189 -35.37 0.77 22.11
N ILE A 190 -35.08 0.76 23.41
CA ILE A 190 -33.78 1.19 23.96
C ILE A 190 -32.65 0.37 23.35
N PHE A 191 -32.78 -0.94 23.34
CA PHE A 191 -31.75 -1.83 22.77
C PHE A 191 -31.54 -1.59 21.27
N GLY A 192 -32.60 -1.34 20.53
CA GLY A 192 -32.54 -0.97 19.12
C GLY A 192 -31.77 0.33 18.88
N LEU A 193 -32.02 1.35 19.73
CA LEU A 193 -31.28 2.61 19.70
C LEU A 193 -29.80 2.42 20.04
N VAL A 194 -29.51 1.66 21.10
CA VAL A 194 -28.13 1.34 21.50
C VAL A 194 -27.41 0.59 20.39
N SER A 195 -28.03 -0.43 19.79
CA SER A 195 -27.46 -1.18 18.67
C SER A 195 -27.19 -0.28 17.45
N THR A 196 -28.11 0.63 17.15
CA THR A 196 -27.95 1.59 16.03
C THR A 196 -26.83 2.58 16.33
N TYR A 197 -26.75 3.10 17.54
CA TYR A 197 -25.67 4.00 17.98
C TYR A 197 -24.31 3.29 17.97
N ALA A 198 -24.24 2.07 18.46
CA ALA A 198 -23.01 1.26 18.40
C ALA A 198 -22.56 1.03 16.95
N THR A 199 -23.50 0.80 16.03
CA THR A 199 -23.20 0.70 14.60
C THR A 199 -22.62 2.00 14.05
N TYR A 200 -23.20 3.15 14.43
CA TYR A 200 -22.69 4.46 14.04
C TYR A 200 -21.25 4.67 14.54
N TRP A 201 -21.00 4.39 15.82
CA TRP A 201 -19.68 4.55 16.42
C TRP A 201 -18.64 3.66 15.77
N VAL A 202 -18.97 2.40 15.49
CA VAL A 202 -18.07 1.47 14.77
C VAL A 202 -17.78 1.96 13.35
N GLU A 203 -18.80 2.43 12.62
CA GLU A 203 -18.59 3.01 11.28
C GLU A 203 -17.68 4.23 11.32
N ASP A 204 -17.83 5.10 12.31
CA ASP A 204 -17.03 6.33 12.44
C ASP A 204 -15.56 6.02 12.73
N VAL A 205 -15.30 5.16 13.71
CA VAL A 205 -13.94 4.69 14.04
C VAL A 205 -13.27 4.02 12.83
N VAL A 206 -13.99 3.18 12.10
CA VAL A 206 -13.47 2.52 10.91
C VAL A 206 -13.17 3.52 9.79
N ARG A 207 -14.01 4.54 9.60
CA ARG A 207 -13.79 5.61 8.63
C ARG A 207 -12.55 6.43 8.95
N GLU A 208 -12.38 6.79 10.21
CA GLU A 208 -11.22 7.58 10.67
C GLU A 208 -9.91 6.81 10.49
N ALA A 209 -9.85 5.56 10.94
CA ALA A 209 -8.71 4.69 10.74
C ALA A 209 -8.37 4.48 9.24
N SER A 210 -9.39 4.43 8.38
CA SER A 210 -9.20 4.29 6.93
C SER A 210 -8.63 5.55 6.30
N LYS A 211 -9.04 6.73 6.73
CA LYS A 211 -8.49 8.01 6.27
C LYS A 211 -7.01 8.13 6.66
N GLU A 212 -6.70 7.84 7.91
CA GLU A 212 -5.32 7.90 8.41
C GLU A 212 -4.39 6.94 7.64
N SER A 213 -4.84 5.71 7.41
CA SER A 213 -4.06 4.73 6.64
C SER A 213 -3.85 5.16 5.19
N ALA A 214 -4.85 5.77 4.55
CA ALA A 214 -4.74 6.30 3.19
C ALA A 214 -3.78 7.49 3.10
N GLU A 215 -3.78 8.38 4.09
CA GLU A 215 -2.83 9.49 4.17
C GLU A 215 -1.39 8.99 4.35
N ARG A 216 -1.16 8.06 5.27
CA ARG A 216 0.16 7.43 5.46
C ARG A 216 0.67 6.80 4.15
N GLN A 217 -0.18 6.08 3.43
CA GLN A 217 0.19 5.47 2.16
C GLN A 217 0.53 6.49 1.08
N ARG A 218 -0.19 7.63 1.03
CA ARG A 218 0.12 8.74 0.13
C ARG A 218 1.48 9.39 0.44
N VAL A 219 1.79 9.58 1.72
CA VAL A 219 3.10 10.13 2.14
C VAL A 219 4.22 9.19 1.74
N VAL A 220 4.10 7.90 2.04
CA VAL A 220 5.11 6.89 1.65
C VAL A 220 5.30 6.86 0.13
N THR A 221 4.21 6.87 -0.65
CA THR A 221 4.29 6.88 -2.11
C THR A 221 5.00 8.12 -2.64
N ARG A 222 4.74 9.30 -2.05
CA ARG A 222 5.44 10.55 -2.43
C ARG A 222 6.92 10.51 -2.09
N LEU A 223 7.30 9.97 -0.92
CA LEU A 223 8.70 9.81 -0.53
C LEU A 223 9.44 8.88 -1.49
N VAL A 224 8.88 7.71 -1.80
CA VAL A 224 9.46 6.76 -2.77
C VAL A 224 9.57 7.39 -4.15
N GLN A 225 8.56 8.15 -4.59
CA GLN A 225 8.60 8.82 -5.88
C GLN A 225 9.67 9.92 -5.92
N ALA A 226 9.82 10.72 -4.86
CA ALA A 226 10.86 11.74 -4.75
C ALA A 226 12.26 11.11 -4.74
N GLU A 227 12.43 9.99 -4.06
CA GLU A 227 13.69 9.25 -4.05
C GLU A 227 14.03 8.67 -5.44
N LEU A 228 13.05 8.08 -6.12
CA LEU A 228 13.20 7.60 -7.51
C LEU A 228 13.50 8.73 -8.48
N ASP A 229 12.89 9.89 -8.32
CA ASP A 229 13.17 11.05 -9.19
C ASP A 229 14.57 11.61 -8.93
N THR A 230 15.03 11.60 -7.69
CA THR A 230 16.43 11.95 -7.33
C THR A 230 17.42 10.98 -7.95
N LEU A 231 17.16 9.67 -7.89
CA LEU A 231 17.99 8.64 -8.54
C LEU A 231 18.00 8.80 -10.07
N LYS A 232 16.86 9.10 -10.69
CA LYS A 232 16.79 9.37 -12.15
C LYS A 232 17.61 10.60 -12.56
N LEU A 233 17.70 11.62 -11.72
CA LEU A 233 18.52 12.81 -12.00
C LEU A 233 20.02 12.51 -11.92
N GLN A 234 20.44 11.51 -11.14
CA GLN A 234 21.84 11.09 -11.01
C GLN A 234 22.30 10.21 -12.19
N LEU A 235 21.38 9.46 -12.79
CA LEU A 235 21.64 8.68 -14.00
C LEU A 235 21.25 9.50 -15.22
N ASN A 236 22.21 9.84 -16.09
CA ASN A 236 21.89 10.49 -17.36
C ASN A 236 21.18 9.49 -18.31
N PRO A 237 19.82 9.57 -18.49
CA PRO A 237 19.09 8.59 -19.30
C PRO A 237 19.59 8.57 -20.76
N HIS A 238 19.99 9.71 -21.27
CA HIS A 238 20.50 9.83 -22.63
C HIS A 238 21.83 9.07 -22.83
N PHE A 239 22.70 9.06 -21.82
CA PHE A 239 23.91 8.24 -21.85
C PHE A 239 23.58 6.75 -21.92
N LEU A 240 22.67 6.28 -21.06
CA LEU A 240 22.24 4.88 -21.02
C LEU A 240 21.62 4.43 -22.34
N PHE A 241 20.70 5.22 -22.91
CA PHE A 241 20.13 4.91 -24.22
C PHE A 241 21.16 4.86 -25.32
N ASN A 242 22.13 5.78 -25.33
CA ASN A 242 23.20 5.78 -26.33
C ASN A 242 24.13 4.58 -26.18
N ALA A 243 24.48 4.18 -24.96
CA ALA A 243 25.28 3.01 -24.69
C ALA A 243 24.59 1.73 -25.14
N LEU A 244 23.30 1.55 -24.79
CA LEU A 244 22.52 0.40 -25.22
C LEU A 244 22.33 0.34 -26.74
N ASN A 245 22.05 1.46 -27.39
CA ASN A 245 21.94 1.52 -28.85
C ASN A 245 23.26 1.16 -29.54
N SER A 246 24.39 1.62 -28.98
CA SER A 246 25.72 1.26 -29.51
C SER A 246 26.02 -0.22 -29.30
N ALA A 247 25.69 -0.78 -28.15
CA ALA A 247 25.82 -2.23 -27.90
C ALA A 247 24.97 -3.06 -28.89
N MET A 248 23.72 -2.65 -29.11
CA MET A 248 22.83 -3.32 -30.09
C MET A 248 23.41 -3.26 -31.52
N ALA A 249 23.97 -2.12 -31.92
CA ALA A 249 24.60 -2.01 -33.25
C ALA A 249 25.84 -2.93 -33.41
N LEU A 250 26.58 -3.17 -32.33
CA LEU A 250 27.75 -4.02 -32.30
C LEU A 250 27.43 -5.53 -32.31
N ILE A 251 26.22 -5.94 -31.85
CA ILE A 251 25.85 -7.36 -31.78
C ILE A 251 26.04 -8.07 -33.13
N ALA A 252 25.72 -7.38 -34.22
CA ALA A 252 25.83 -7.99 -35.58
C ALA A 252 27.23 -7.89 -36.20
N THR A 253 28.07 -6.92 -35.75
CA THR A 253 29.36 -6.60 -36.38
C THR A 253 30.58 -7.01 -35.55
N ASP A 254 30.51 -6.89 -34.23
CA ASP A 254 31.55 -7.25 -33.27
C ASP A 254 30.90 -7.66 -31.91
N PRO A 255 30.39 -8.94 -31.86
CA PRO A 255 29.75 -9.44 -30.64
C PRO A 255 30.61 -9.37 -29.39
N PRO A 256 31.94 -9.61 -29.39
CA PRO A 256 32.78 -9.46 -28.23
C PRO A 256 32.88 -8.02 -27.73
N ALA A 257 32.83 -7.01 -28.59
CA ALA A 257 32.80 -5.62 -28.23
C ALA A 257 31.44 -5.23 -27.60
N ALA A 258 30.35 -5.78 -28.14
CA ALA A 258 29.01 -5.61 -27.56
C ALA A 258 28.93 -6.17 -26.12
N GLU A 259 29.45 -7.39 -25.90
CA GLU A 259 29.50 -8.01 -24.58
C GLU A 259 30.33 -7.22 -23.58
N ARG A 260 31.53 -6.77 -23.97
CA ARG A 260 32.36 -5.87 -23.16
C ARG A 260 31.61 -4.59 -22.78
N MET A 261 30.92 -3.97 -23.73
CA MET A 261 30.19 -2.72 -23.50
C MET A 261 29.04 -2.90 -22.51
N VAL A 262 28.28 -4.01 -22.59
CA VAL A 262 27.19 -4.34 -21.64
C VAL A 262 27.76 -4.62 -20.24
N SER A 263 28.91 -5.32 -20.16
CA SER A 263 29.60 -5.59 -18.89
C SER A 263 30.06 -4.30 -18.22
N GLU A 264 30.74 -3.43 -18.97
CA GLU A 264 31.20 -2.12 -18.46
C GLU A 264 30.02 -1.23 -18.03
N LEU A 265 28.90 -1.27 -18.78
CA LEU A 265 27.68 -0.53 -18.42
C LEU A 265 27.08 -1.06 -17.11
N SER A 266 27.05 -2.37 -16.93
CA SER A 266 26.55 -2.99 -15.70
C SER A 266 27.39 -2.62 -14.48
N ASP A 267 28.72 -2.66 -14.63
CA ASP A 267 29.67 -2.30 -13.58
C ASP A 267 29.59 -0.80 -13.23
N PHE A 268 29.49 0.05 -14.27
CA PHE A 268 29.26 1.49 -14.09
C PHE A 268 27.99 1.78 -13.30
N LEU A 269 26.84 1.16 -13.66
CA LEU A 269 25.57 1.36 -12.96
C LEU A 269 25.65 0.91 -11.50
N ARG A 270 26.27 -0.25 -11.24
CA ARG A 270 26.48 -0.75 -9.87
C ARG A 270 27.32 0.20 -9.03
N LEU A 271 28.36 0.78 -9.61
CA LEU A 271 29.24 1.73 -8.93
C LEU A 271 28.52 3.05 -8.65
N VAL A 272 27.75 3.60 -9.61
CA VAL A 272 26.93 4.80 -9.41
C VAL A 272 25.94 4.61 -8.26
N LEU A 273 25.20 3.49 -8.25
CA LEU A 273 24.22 3.18 -7.22
C LEU A 273 24.86 3.04 -5.82
N SER A 274 26.05 2.46 -5.73
CA SER A 274 26.77 2.32 -4.45
C SER A 274 27.35 3.66 -3.94
N THR A 275 27.65 4.60 -4.83
CA THR A 275 28.27 5.89 -4.50
C THR A 275 27.25 6.99 -4.21
N SER A 276 26.02 6.85 -4.70
CA SER A 276 24.96 7.87 -4.63
C SER A 276 24.47 8.20 -3.21
N SER A 277 24.71 7.34 -2.24
CA SER A 277 24.32 7.57 -0.84
C SER A 277 25.29 8.43 -0.03
N GLU A 278 26.50 8.65 -0.54
CA GLU A 278 27.54 9.42 0.13
C GLU A 278 27.63 10.83 -0.45
N GLN A 279 27.75 11.85 0.42
CA GLN A 279 27.89 13.25 -0.04
C GLN A 279 29.28 13.53 -0.59
N GLU A 280 30.32 12.99 0.05
CA GLU A 280 31.72 13.10 -0.36
C GLU A 280 32.36 11.71 -0.38
N VAL A 281 33.19 11.45 -1.37
CA VAL A 281 33.92 10.19 -1.58
C VAL A 281 35.40 10.46 -1.85
N PRO A 282 36.31 9.51 -1.62
CA PRO A 282 37.70 9.63 -2.06
C PRO A 282 37.76 9.83 -3.57
N LEU A 283 38.69 10.73 -4.03
CA LEU A 283 38.93 11.00 -5.44
C LEU A 283 39.20 9.72 -6.26
N GLU A 284 39.84 8.74 -5.65
CA GLU A 284 40.09 7.42 -6.25
C GLU A 284 38.80 6.75 -6.74
N ARG A 285 37.68 6.88 -5.95
CA ARG A 285 36.38 6.31 -6.33
C ARG A 285 35.77 7.05 -7.52
N GLU A 286 35.92 8.39 -7.58
CA GLU A 286 35.50 9.20 -8.74
C GLU A 286 36.31 8.86 -10.00
N LEU A 287 37.61 8.60 -9.85
CA LEU A 287 38.46 8.18 -10.96
C LEU A 287 38.05 6.79 -11.45
N GLY A 288 37.78 5.83 -10.56
CA GLY A 288 37.27 4.51 -10.94
C GLY A 288 35.95 4.58 -11.70
N LEU A 289 35.02 5.46 -11.27
CA LEU A 289 33.78 5.72 -11.99
C LEU A 289 34.01 6.34 -13.37
N LEU A 290 34.96 7.30 -13.45
CA LEU A 290 35.33 7.95 -14.68
C LEU A 290 35.98 6.96 -15.68
N ASP A 291 36.81 6.05 -15.21
CA ASP A 291 37.47 5.05 -16.06
C ASP A 291 36.42 4.13 -16.73
N ARG A 292 35.39 3.67 -15.99
CA ARG A 292 34.27 2.89 -16.54
C ARG A 292 33.49 3.70 -17.57
N TYR A 293 33.15 4.95 -17.22
CA TYR A 293 32.46 5.85 -18.14
C TYR A 293 33.24 6.03 -19.46
N VAL A 294 34.56 6.27 -19.37
CA VAL A 294 35.45 6.48 -20.53
C VAL A 294 35.57 5.20 -21.35
N ALA A 295 35.65 4.02 -20.72
CA ALA A 295 35.67 2.72 -21.42
C ALA A 295 34.45 2.54 -22.33
N ILE A 296 33.26 2.88 -21.82
CA ILE A 296 32.01 2.83 -22.61
C ILE A 296 32.08 3.84 -23.78
N GLN A 297 32.54 5.07 -23.50
CA GLN A 297 32.62 6.09 -24.54
C GLN A 297 33.67 5.78 -25.62
N ARG A 298 34.80 5.11 -25.29
CA ARG A 298 35.79 4.66 -26.25
C ARG A 298 35.24 3.68 -27.27
N VAL A 299 34.37 2.78 -26.88
CA VAL A 299 33.68 1.87 -27.81
C VAL A 299 32.85 2.66 -28.84
N ARG A 300 32.24 3.76 -28.42
CA ARG A 300 31.40 4.61 -29.29
C ARG A 300 32.21 5.52 -30.19
N PHE A 301 33.27 6.15 -29.65
CA PHE A 301 34.08 7.12 -30.37
C PHE A 301 35.31 6.51 -31.03
N GLN A 302 35.59 5.24 -30.74
CA GLN A 302 36.75 4.49 -31.24
C GLN A 302 38.06 5.28 -30.95
N ASP A 303 38.99 5.33 -31.88
CA ASP A 303 40.27 6.00 -31.75
C ASP A 303 40.16 7.53 -31.69
N ARG A 304 38.95 8.09 -31.79
CA ARG A 304 38.72 9.54 -31.78
C ARG A 304 38.71 10.18 -30.40
N LEU A 305 38.64 9.39 -29.31
CA LEU A 305 38.59 9.89 -27.95
C LEU A 305 39.80 9.47 -27.12
N THR A 306 40.59 10.42 -26.71
CA THR A 306 41.66 10.23 -25.74
C THR A 306 41.33 10.96 -24.45
N VAL A 307 41.33 10.24 -23.33
CA VAL A 307 41.19 10.83 -21.99
C VAL A 307 42.44 10.50 -21.19
N THR A 308 43.10 11.54 -20.62
CA THR A 308 44.29 11.39 -19.79
C THR A 308 44.04 11.94 -18.40
N CYS A 309 44.43 11.17 -17.36
CA CYS A 309 44.32 11.58 -15.96
C CYS A 309 45.71 11.74 -15.34
N ASN A 310 46.08 12.98 -15.01
CA ASN A 310 47.36 13.32 -14.35
C ASN A 310 47.06 13.67 -12.89
N ILE A 311 47.13 12.70 -12.03
CA ILE A 311 46.76 12.79 -10.60
C ILE A 311 48.06 12.79 -9.79
N GLU A 312 48.28 13.86 -9.02
CA GLU A 312 49.47 13.99 -8.14
C GLU A 312 49.41 12.89 -7.05
N ASP A 313 50.58 12.39 -6.67
CA ASP A 313 50.70 11.43 -5.59
C ASP A 313 50.14 11.99 -4.27
N GLY A 314 49.37 11.18 -3.55
CA GLY A 314 48.80 11.57 -2.27
C GLY A 314 47.45 12.28 -2.33
N VAL A 315 46.95 12.71 -3.51
CA VAL A 315 45.62 13.35 -3.62
C VAL A 315 44.49 12.36 -3.89
N ARG A 316 44.78 11.09 -4.22
CA ARG A 316 43.75 10.05 -4.50
C ARG A 316 42.80 9.79 -3.33
N ALA A 317 43.29 9.92 -2.09
CA ALA A 317 42.49 9.79 -0.87
C ALA A 317 41.75 11.08 -0.47
N ALA A 318 41.92 12.19 -1.23
CA ALA A 318 41.21 13.43 -0.94
C ALA A 318 39.70 13.27 -1.12
N LEU A 319 38.90 13.80 -0.19
CA LEU A 319 37.47 13.83 -0.28
C LEU A 319 36.99 14.84 -1.32
N VAL A 320 36.11 14.37 -2.20
CA VAL A 320 35.45 15.20 -3.22
C VAL A 320 33.95 14.88 -3.23
N PRO A 321 33.10 15.80 -3.69
CA PRO A 321 31.67 15.51 -3.85
C PRO A 321 31.47 14.29 -4.75
N SER A 322 30.58 13.36 -4.36
CA SER A 322 30.28 12.20 -5.19
C SER A 322 29.74 12.62 -6.56
N LEU A 323 30.04 11.90 -7.63
CA LEU A 323 29.65 12.22 -9.00
C LEU A 323 30.11 13.65 -9.43
N LEU A 324 31.33 14.05 -9.04
CA LEU A 324 31.90 15.34 -9.42
C LEU A 324 32.54 15.31 -10.81
N LEU A 325 33.42 14.32 -11.09
CA LEU A 325 34.19 14.26 -12.33
C LEU A 325 33.35 13.86 -13.54
N GLN A 326 32.44 12.92 -13.38
CA GLN A 326 31.63 12.35 -14.46
C GLN A 326 30.86 13.42 -15.24
N PRO A 327 30.02 14.31 -14.64
CA PRO A 327 29.26 15.30 -15.39
C PRO A 327 30.17 16.31 -16.14
N LEU A 328 31.35 16.59 -15.62
CA LEU A 328 32.28 17.53 -16.22
C LEU A 328 32.97 16.92 -17.44
N VAL A 329 33.43 15.68 -17.32
CA VAL A 329 34.03 14.95 -18.46
C VAL A 329 32.97 14.61 -19.51
N GLU A 330 31.73 14.26 -19.07
CA GLU A 330 30.60 14.09 -20.00
C GLU A 330 30.37 15.37 -20.82
N ASN A 331 30.38 16.55 -20.19
CA ASN A 331 30.25 17.84 -20.88
C ASN A 331 31.38 18.08 -21.88
N ALA A 332 32.61 17.77 -21.50
CA ALA A 332 33.78 17.89 -22.39
C ALA A 332 33.67 16.98 -23.62
N ILE A 333 33.29 15.69 -23.41
CA ILE A 333 33.09 14.73 -24.51
C ILE A 333 31.89 15.14 -25.38
N ARG A 334 30.76 15.43 -24.79
CA ARG A 334 29.51 15.69 -25.52
C ARG A 334 29.54 16.98 -26.30
N HIS A 335 30.09 18.04 -25.72
CA HIS A 335 30.04 19.38 -26.26
C HIS A 335 31.36 19.82 -26.89
N GLY A 336 32.49 19.32 -26.39
CA GLY A 336 33.82 19.61 -26.97
C GLY A 336 34.12 18.72 -28.18
N ILE A 337 34.07 17.39 -27.98
CA ILE A 337 34.58 16.42 -28.93
C ILE A 337 33.49 15.87 -29.85
N GLY A 338 32.28 15.62 -29.33
CA GLY A 338 31.19 15.00 -30.10
C GLY A 338 30.85 15.69 -31.42
N PRO A 339 30.84 17.03 -31.51
CA PRO A 339 30.57 17.77 -32.75
C PRO A 339 31.70 17.76 -33.77
N ARG A 340 32.92 17.37 -33.38
CA ARG A 340 34.13 17.41 -34.21
C ARG A 340 34.28 16.14 -35.02
N ALA A 341 34.72 16.23 -36.28
CA ALA A 341 34.99 15.08 -37.12
C ALA A 341 36.35 14.39 -36.81
N GLY A 342 37.29 15.10 -36.18
CA GLY A 342 38.61 14.60 -35.84
C GLY A 342 38.75 14.01 -34.43
N ALA A 343 39.97 13.60 -34.08
CA ALA A 343 40.33 13.17 -32.74
C ALA A 343 40.18 14.32 -31.73
N GLY A 344 39.82 14.00 -30.50
CA GLY A 344 39.71 14.95 -29.42
C GLY A 344 40.32 14.42 -28.13
N HIS A 345 40.83 15.32 -27.34
CA HIS A 345 41.54 15.03 -26.10
C HIS A 345 40.86 15.72 -24.89
N VAL A 346 40.62 14.94 -23.84
CA VAL A 346 40.20 15.46 -22.52
C VAL A 346 41.29 15.14 -21.51
N GLN A 347 41.75 16.17 -20.79
CA GLN A 347 42.76 16.03 -19.75
C GLN A 347 42.11 16.34 -18.39
N VAL A 348 42.24 15.43 -17.44
CA VAL A 348 41.88 15.62 -16.03
C VAL A 348 43.15 15.71 -15.20
N THR A 349 43.30 16.79 -14.44
CA THR A 349 44.43 16.94 -13.51
C THR A 349 43.89 17.18 -12.11
N ALA A 350 44.55 16.58 -11.12
CA ALA A 350 44.26 16.88 -9.71
C ALA A 350 45.58 17.04 -8.96
N ARG A 351 45.73 18.17 -8.24
CA ARG A 351 46.92 18.47 -7.46
C ARG A 351 46.55 19.15 -6.15
N ARG A 352 47.43 19.03 -5.17
CA ARG A 352 47.32 19.75 -3.91
C ARG A 352 48.09 21.06 -4.00
N VAL A 353 47.43 22.16 -3.65
CA VAL A 353 48.04 23.50 -3.57
C VAL A 353 47.81 24.04 -2.16
N GLY A 354 48.82 23.89 -1.29
CA GLY A 354 48.67 24.23 0.13
C GLY A 354 47.68 23.35 0.85
N ASP A 355 46.62 23.96 1.38
CA ASP A 355 45.49 23.31 2.06
C ASP A 355 44.27 23.05 1.13
N LYS A 356 44.43 23.30 -0.16
CA LYS A 356 43.39 23.15 -1.18
C LYS A 356 43.72 22.04 -2.16
N LEU A 357 42.66 21.36 -2.65
CA LEU A 357 42.69 20.45 -3.79
C LEU A 357 42.21 21.21 -5.03
N THR A 358 43.04 21.26 -6.07
CA THR A 358 42.66 21.84 -7.36
C THR A 358 42.47 20.73 -8.38
N ILE A 359 41.29 20.65 -8.97
CA ILE A 359 40.93 19.72 -10.05
C ILE A 359 40.69 20.56 -11.31
N THR A 360 41.35 20.20 -12.41
CA THR A 360 41.15 20.88 -13.68
C THR A 360 40.82 19.89 -14.78
N ILE A 361 39.75 20.16 -15.54
CA ILE A 361 39.33 19.39 -16.70
C ILE A 361 39.50 20.32 -17.93
N LEU A 362 40.27 19.86 -18.91
CA LEU A 362 40.54 20.58 -20.15
C LEU A 362 40.06 19.72 -21.33
N ASP A 363 39.37 20.32 -22.30
CA ASP A 363 39.15 19.71 -23.61
C ASP A 363 39.75 20.57 -24.73
N ASP A 364 40.05 19.95 -25.85
CA ASP A 364 40.54 20.60 -27.08
C ASP A 364 39.43 20.75 -28.13
N GLY A 365 38.16 20.74 -27.68
CA GLY A 365 36.98 20.75 -28.53
C GLY A 365 36.73 22.07 -29.28
N VAL A 366 35.54 22.17 -29.88
CA VAL A 366 35.16 23.29 -30.79
C VAL A 366 34.95 24.65 -30.09
N GLY A 367 35.04 24.73 -28.77
CA GLY A 367 34.86 25.96 -27.98
C GLY A 367 33.46 26.58 -28.05
N ILE A 368 33.28 27.75 -27.38
CA ILE A 368 31.96 28.41 -27.25
C ILE A 368 31.47 29.05 -28.57
N ALA A 369 32.34 29.43 -29.50
CA ALA A 369 31.94 30.12 -30.71
C ALA A 369 31.04 29.25 -31.62
N ALA A 370 31.32 27.95 -31.71
CA ALA A 370 30.48 27.00 -32.44
C ALA A 370 29.22 26.58 -31.64
N ARG A 371 29.20 26.81 -30.33
CA ARG A 371 28.13 26.51 -29.42
C ARG A 371 26.93 27.46 -29.57
N ARG A 372 27.19 28.79 -29.71
CA ARG A 372 26.12 29.80 -29.81
C ARG A 372 25.23 29.67 -31.05
N SER A 373 25.73 29.08 -32.12
CA SER A 373 24.94 28.88 -33.36
C SER A 373 23.99 27.67 -33.30
N ARG A 374 24.24 26.69 -32.40
CA ARG A 374 23.42 25.44 -32.25
C ARG A 374 22.57 25.39 -31.01
N GLU A 375 22.82 26.21 -29.97
CA GLU A 375 22.15 26.15 -28.66
C GLU A 375 20.82 26.93 -28.55
N ARG A 376 20.22 27.35 -29.66
CA ARG A 376 18.77 27.73 -29.62
C ARG A 376 17.80 26.57 -29.38
N SER A 377 18.33 25.36 -29.19
CA SER A 377 17.51 24.15 -28.98
C SER A 377 18.08 23.29 -27.85
N ARG A 378 17.41 23.36 -26.68
CA ARG A 378 17.43 22.41 -25.58
C ARG A 378 18.65 22.34 -24.62
N GLY A 379 18.50 23.00 -23.46
CA GLY A 379 18.88 22.39 -22.17
C GLY A 379 20.38 22.18 -21.87
N THR A 380 21.28 23.17 -22.04
CA THR A 380 22.70 22.98 -21.83
C THR A 380 23.31 24.02 -20.89
N GLY A 381 22.99 23.96 -19.68
CA GLY A 381 23.60 24.72 -18.57
C GLY A 381 23.45 23.97 -17.24
N LEU A 382 22.62 22.93 -17.23
CA LEU A 382 22.22 22.26 -16.00
C LEU A 382 23.39 21.54 -15.31
N GLY A 383 24.31 20.89 -16.04
CA GLY A 383 25.40 20.13 -15.44
C GLY A 383 26.39 21.01 -14.66
N LEU A 384 26.89 22.07 -15.29
CA LEU A 384 27.85 23.02 -14.64
C LEU A 384 27.16 23.82 -13.53
N THR A 385 25.92 24.24 -13.74
CA THR A 385 25.11 24.95 -12.73
C THR A 385 24.85 24.07 -11.52
N ASN A 386 24.47 22.81 -11.72
CA ASN A 386 24.23 21.85 -10.64
C ASN A 386 25.51 21.57 -9.85
N THR A 387 26.65 21.39 -10.55
CA THR A 387 27.98 21.24 -9.90
C THR A 387 28.33 22.44 -9.05
N ARG A 388 28.17 23.66 -9.57
CA ARG A 388 28.43 24.91 -8.83
C ARG A 388 27.52 25.00 -7.58
N THR A 389 26.21 24.82 -7.74
CA THR A 389 25.25 24.88 -6.63
C THR A 389 25.62 23.89 -5.54
N ARG A 390 26.02 22.67 -5.93
CA ARG A 390 26.40 21.61 -4.99
C ARG A 390 27.70 21.96 -4.24
N LEU A 391 28.69 22.52 -4.92
CA LEU A 391 29.92 22.99 -4.29
C LEU A 391 29.66 24.13 -3.29
N THR A 392 28.78 25.07 -3.65
CA THR A 392 28.35 26.15 -2.74
C THR A 392 27.63 25.56 -1.49
N HIS A 393 26.80 24.54 -1.68
CA HIS A 393 26.10 23.90 -0.57
C HIS A 393 27.04 23.14 0.38
N LEU A 394 28.07 22.47 -0.15
CA LEU A 394 29.01 21.67 0.64
C LEU A 394 30.13 22.48 1.30
N TYR A 395 30.65 23.51 0.60
CA TYR A 395 31.85 24.22 1.02
C TYR A 395 31.63 25.70 1.28
N GLY A 396 30.44 26.27 1.03
CA GLY A 396 30.17 27.70 1.22
C GLY A 396 31.17 28.56 0.45
N GLU A 397 31.80 29.51 1.13
CA GLU A 397 32.88 30.39 0.58
C GLU A 397 34.23 29.67 0.43
N GLY A 398 34.34 28.42 0.89
CA GLY A 398 35.62 27.68 0.85
C GLY A 398 35.95 27.04 -0.50
N HIS A 399 35.14 27.27 -1.54
CA HIS A 399 35.40 26.74 -2.89
C HIS A 399 35.52 27.82 -3.94
N GLU A 400 36.22 27.48 -5.02
CA GLU A 400 36.29 28.27 -6.24
C GLU A 400 35.83 27.39 -7.41
N PHE A 401 35.03 27.95 -8.31
CA PHE A 401 34.57 27.27 -9.52
C PHE A 401 34.70 28.22 -10.72
N GLU A 402 35.69 27.95 -11.57
CA GLU A 402 35.95 28.68 -12.80
C GLU A 402 35.66 27.82 -14.02
N SER A 403 35.06 28.38 -15.03
CA SER A 403 34.84 27.67 -16.29
C SER A 403 34.77 28.64 -17.45
N GLY A 404 35.48 28.33 -18.54
CA GLY A 404 35.56 29.22 -19.67
C GLY A 404 36.28 28.63 -20.90
N PRO A 405 36.21 29.33 -22.04
CA PRO A 405 36.97 28.95 -23.22
C PRO A 405 38.47 29.13 -22.97
N ARG A 406 39.30 28.34 -23.67
CA ARG A 406 40.75 28.43 -23.66
C ARG A 406 41.23 29.25 -24.88
N ASP A 407 42.31 29.98 -24.73
CA ASP A 407 42.92 30.75 -25.82
C ASP A 407 43.40 29.84 -26.95
N GLU A 408 43.86 28.63 -26.60
CA GLU A 408 44.35 27.62 -27.54
C GLU A 408 43.22 26.79 -28.18
N GLY A 409 41.95 27.14 -27.92
CA GLY A 409 40.76 26.36 -28.31
C GLY A 409 40.35 25.38 -27.24
N GLY A 410 39.06 24.98 -27.30
CA GLY A 410 38.45 24.10 -26.30
C GLY A 410 37.87 24.83 -25.10
N TYR A 411 37.68 24.09 -23.99
CA TYR A 411 37.07 24.58 -22.78
C TYR A 411 37.83 24.10 -21.54
N ALA A 412 37.82 24.89 -20.48
CA ALA A 412 38.44 24.56 -19.21
C ALA A 412 37.41 24.67 -18.07
N VAL A 413 37.45 23.72 -17.15
CA VAL A 413 36.76 23.78 -15.86
C VAL A 413 37.79 23.58 -14.76
N ARG A 414 37.88 24.53 -13.82
CA ARG A 414 38.76 24.47 -12.66
C ARG A 414 37.92 24.52 -11.39
N ILE A 415 38.17 23.59 -10.48
CA ILE A 415 37.53 23.48 -9.18
C ILE A 415 38.60 23.48 -8.11
N THR A 416 38.45 24.35 -7.12
CA THR A 416 39.33 24.40 -5.95
C THR A 416 38.48 24.23 -4.71
N ILE A 417 38.78 23.20 -3.87
CA ILE A 417 38.08 22.87 -2.66
C ILE A 417 39.07 22.63 -1.51
N PRO A 418 38.65 22.68 -0.23
CA PRO A 418 39.51 22.34 0.89
C PRO A 418 40.05 20.90 0.78
N PHE A 419 41.35 20.72 0.99
CA PHE A 419 41.95 19.39 0.98
C PHE A 419 41.69 18.66 2.29
N ARG A 420 40.88 17.57 2.24
CA ARG A 420 40.55 16.70 3.36
C ARG A 420 40.79 15.25 2.95
N LEU A 421 41.40 14.46 3.82
CA LEU A 421 41.64 13.05 3.55
C LEU A 421 40.43 12.22 4.07
N GLY A 422 39.92 11.33 3.24
CA GLY A 422 38.97 10.30 3.62
C GLY A 422 39.68 9.03 4.08
N ARG A 423 39.02 8.20 4.88
CA ARG A 423 39.48 6.82 5.10
C ARG A 423 39.25 6.05 3.79
N LEU A 424 40.30 5.55 3.19
CA LEU A 424 40.17 4.55 2.12
C LEU A 424 39.51 3.31 2.71
N SER A 425 38.28 3.05 2.36
CA SER A 425 37.66 1.75 2.63
C SER A 425 38.39 0.73 1.75
N PRO A 426 38.86 -0.42 2.29
CA PRO A 426 39.48 -1.43 1.44
C PRO A 426 38.50 -1.85 0.34
N ALA A 427 38.99 -2.01 -0.88
CA ALA A 427 38.21 -2.54 -1.99
C ALA A 427 37.56 -3.86 -1.58
N PRO A 428 36.31 -4.13 -2.00
CA PRO A 428 35.70 -5.45 -1.73
C PRO A 428 36.59 -6.50 -2.39
N ASN A 429 37.25 -7.30 -1.55
CA ASN A 429 38.13 -8.38 -1.95
C ASN A 429 37.42 -9.30 -2.92
N GLY A 430 38.05 -9.49 -4.08
CA GLY A 430 37.77 -10.61 -4.95
C GLY A 430 37.85 -11.90 -4.16
N THR A 431 36.91 -12.77 -4.43
CA THR A 431 36.77 -14.14 -3.94
C THR A 431 38.14 -14.83 -3.85
N GLN A 432 38.66 -15.01 -2.64
CA GLN A 432 39.70 -16.01 -2.39
C GLN A 432 39.03 -17.38 -2.52
N VAL A 433 39.28 -18.03 -3.63
CA VAL A 433 39.14 -19.49 -3.76
C VAL A 433 40.25 -20.08 -2.90
N THR A 434 39.95 -20.50 -1.68
CA THR A 434 40.79 -21.39 -0.91
C THR A 434 40.71 -22.78 -1.53
N GLU A 435 41.76 -23.15 -2.24
CA GLU A 435 42.15 -24.54 -2.48
C GLU A 435 42.42 -25.20 -1.12
N ASP A 436 41.48 -25.99 -0.63
CA ASP A 436 41.77 -27.05 0.33
C ASP A 436 41.80 -28.39 -0.42
N LEU A 437 43.02 -28.69 -0.93
CA LEU A 437 43.42 -30.03 -1.31
C LEU A 437 44.51 -30.50 -0.30
N THR A 438 44.29 -31.70 0.20
CA THR A 438 45.21 -32.58 0.95
C THR A 438 45.00 -32.66 2.46
N THR A 439 44.30 -33.68 2.93
CA THR A 439 44.97 -34.91 3.41
C THR A 439 43.94 -36.00 3.76
N VAL A 440 43.83 -36.99 2.91
CA VAL A 440 43.39 -38.34 3.29
C VAL A 440 44.68 -39.14 3.54
N GLY A 441 44.86 -39.71 4.72
CA GLY A 441 45.99 -40.60 4.98
C GLY A 441 46.02 -41.13 6.39
N GLN A 442 45.55 -42.36 6.56
CA GLN A 442 45.99 -43.36 7.54
C GLN A 442 45.67 -43.17 9.06
N SER A 443 44.69 -43.89 9.54
CA SER A 443 44.82 -45.02 10.47
C SER A 443 43.48 -45.69 10.68
#